data_5a1b57d7df45fcc28c7c0d273f53b283
#
_entry.id   5a1b57d7df45fcc28c7c0d273f53b283
#
_cell.length_a   1.000
_cell.length_b   1.000
_cell.length_c   1.000
_cell.angle_alpha   90.00
_cell.angle_beta   90.00
_cell.angle_gamma   90.00
#
_symmetry.space_group_name_H-M   'P 1'
#
loop_
_entity.id
_entity.type
_entity.pdbx_description
1 polymer ?
#
loop_
_entity_poly.entity_id
_entity_poly.type
_entity_poly.pdbx_seq_one_letter_code
_entity_poly.pdbx_strand_id
1 'polypeptide(L)'
;MSKFIFHRILGWKLVGNFPTHLKKYVVIAAPHTSWQDFPIGILARNASGEKINFIGKASLFKGPFGWMFKALGGTPVDRSKSNNLVDAIVDVFNSKEEFRLGLSPEGTRKKVEKWKTGFYYIAKGANVPIVMATLDFGRKQVKVSEPYYPTDDKEKDFAHFHAYYEGVKGKKPDQF
;
A
#
# COMPACT_ATOMS: atom_id res chain seq x y z
N MET A 1 5.53 11.29 -18.33
CA MET A 1 4.97 12.43 -17.57
C MET A 1 5.12 12.25 -16.06
N SER A 2 4.52 11.24 -15.43
CA SER A 2 4.59 11.04 -13.96
C SER A 2 6.02 10.95 -13.40
N LYS A 3 6.94 10.27 -14.08
CA LYS A 3 8.36 10.17 -13.69
C LYS A 3 9.04 11.54 -13.64
N PHE A 4 8.77 12.40 -14.62
CA PHE A 4 9.31 13.77 -14.65
C PHE A 4 8.75 14.61 -13.51
N ILE A 5 7.43 14.57 -13.29
CA ILE A 5 6.78 15.29 -12.18
C ILE A 5 7.34 14.83 -10.85
N PHE A 6 7.41 13.52 -10.62
CA PHE A 6 7.88 12.94 -9.35
C PHE A 6 9.33 13.34 -9.04
N HIS A 7 10.24 13.16 -10.02
CA HIS A 7 11.67 13.38 -9.78
C HIS A 7 12.10 14.83 -9.95
N ARG A 8 11.63 15.52 -11.00
CA ARG A 8 12.16 16.85 -11.37
C ARG A 8 11.36 18.00 -10.76
N ILE A 9 10.03 17.91 -10.73
CA ILE A 9 9.20 19.00 -10.18
C ILE A 9 9.09 18.88 -8.67
N LEU A 10 8.74 17.70 -8.15
CA LEU A 10 8.55 17.50 -6.71
C LEU A 10 9.84 17.16 -5.97
N GLY A 11 10.91 16.78 -6.66
CA GLY A 11 12.21 16.44 -6.10
C GLY A 11 12.22 15.13 -5.30
N TRP A 12 11.26 14.23 -5.56
CA TRP A 12 11.17 12.95 -4.88
C TRP A 12 12.09 11.90 -5.52
N LYS A 13 12.56 10.96 -4.70
CA LYS A 13 13.40 9.86 -5.12
C LYS A 13 12.70 8.53 -4.87
N LEU A 14 12.87 7.60 -5.79
CA LEU A 14 12.53 6.20 -5.58
C LEU A 14 13.81 5.44 -5.26
N VAL A 15 13.86 4.77 -4.11
CA VAL A 15 15.01 3.99 -3.64
C VAL A 15 14.59 2.52 -3.56
N GLY A 16 15.32 1.64 -4.23
CA GLY A 16 14.90 0.26 -4.49
C GLY A 16 13.90 0.17 -5.62
N ASN A 17 13.42 -1.01 -5.89
CA ASN A 17 12.49 -1.30 -6.98
C ASN A 17 11.33 -2.16 -6.48
N PHE A 18 10.14 -1.93 -7.02
CA PHE A 18 9.06 -2.89 -6.83
C PHE A 18 9.40 -4.22 -7.57
N PRO A 19 8.98 -5.37 -7.03
CA PRO A 19 9.28 -6.68 -7.64
C PRO A 19 8.40 -6.93 -8.87
N THR A 20 8.80 -6.37 -10.01
CA THR A 20 8.05 -6.42 -11.29
C THR A 20 7.81 -7.84 -11.79
N HIS A 21 8.66 -8.79 -11.38
CA HIS A 21 8.54 -10.21 -11.70
C HIS A 21 7.41 -10.92 -10.93
N LEU A 22 6.93 -10.31 -9.84
CA LEU A 22 5.84 -10.88 -9.05
C LEU A 22 4.48 -10.35 -9.54
N LYS A 23 3.60 -11.27 -9.86
CA LYS A 23 2.23 -10.93 -10.29
C LYS A 23 1.33 -10.49 -9.13
N LYS A 24 1.59 -11.00 -7.92
CA LYS A 24 0.76 -10.76 -6.73
C LYS A 24 1.61 -10.44 -5.51
N TYR A 25 1.30 -9.35 -4.82
CA TYR A 25 1.87 -8.99 -3.52
C TYR A 25 1.06 -7.89 -2.82
N VAL A 26 1.26 -7.75 -1.52
CA VAL A 26 0.71 -6.65 -0.72
C VAL A 26 1.77 -5.60 -0.52
N VAL A 27 1.45 -4.33 -0.78
CA VAL A 27 2.32 -3.19 -0.45
C VAL A 27 1.79 -2.54 0.81
N ILE A 28 2.61 -2.42 1.85
CA ILE A 28 2.29 -1.58 3.00
C ILE A 28 3.04 -0.27 2.88
N ALA A 29 2.28 0.85 2.84
CA ALA A 29 2.82 2.19 2.71
C ALA A 29 2.61 2.97 4.01
N ALA A 30 3.70 3.40 4.62
CA ALA A 30 3.71 4.19 5.85
C ALA A 30 4.88 5.20 5.82
N PRO A 31 4.82 6.27 6.62
CA PRO A 31 3.70 6.80 7.41
C PRO A 31 2.53 7.30 6.55
N HIS A 32 1.30 7.14 7.06
CA HIS A 32 0.10 7.70 6.41
C HIS A 32 -0.51 8.81 7.28
N THR A 33 0.00 10.02 7.10
CA THR A 33 -0.28 11.15 7.99
C THR A 33 -0.99 12.32 7.31
N SER A 34 -1.14 12.27 5.97
CA SER A 34 -1.71 13.38 5.20
C SER A 34 -2.49 12.87 3.99
N TRP A 35 -3.39 13.72 3.45
CA TRP A 35 -4.02 13.46 2.16
C TRP A 35 -3.02 13.46 1.00
N GLN A 36 -1.86 14.13 1.17
CA GLN A 36 -0.79 14.22 0.18
C GLN A 36 -0.08 12.88 -0.06
N ASP A 37 -0.19 11.93 0.88
CA ASP A 37 0.38 10.59 0.76
C ASP A 37 -0.18 9.85 -0.46
N PHE A 38 -1.48 10.03 -0.73
CA PHE A 38 -2.13 9.38 -1.86
C PHE A 38 -1.59 9.84 -3.22
N PRO A 39 -1.56 11.15 -3.58
CA PRO A 39 -0.97 11.60 -4.84
C PRO A 39 0.53 11.27 -4.96
N ILE A 40 1.30 11.34 -3.88
CA ILE A 40 2.71 10.92 -3.91
C ILE A 40 2.83 9.42 -4.19
N GLY A 41 2.02 8.59 -3.54
CA GLY A 41 1.97 7.15 -3.80
C GLY A 41 1.61 6.82 -5.26
N ILE A 42 0.60 7.50 -5.82
CA ILE A 42 0.22 7.36 -7.24
C ILE A 42 1.36 7.76 -8.18
N LEU A 43 2.04 8.87 -7.89
CA LEU A 43 3.17 9.32 -8.72
C LEU A 43 4.37 8.38 -8.62
N ALA A 44 4.71 7.90 -7.42
CA ALA A 44 5.78 6.91 -7.20
C ALA A 44 5.49 5.61 -7.96
N ARG A 45 4.28 5.08 -7.81
CA ARG A 45 3.81 3.90 -8.55
C ARG A 45 3.94 4.08 -10.07
N ASN A 46 3.44 5.20 -10.59
CA ASN A 46 3.51 5.47 -12.03
C ASN A 46 4.95 5.72 -12.51
N ALA A 47 5.81 6.30 -11.66
CA ALA A 47 7.22 6.51 -11.96
C ALA A 47 8.00 5.18 -11.98
N SER A 48 7.59 4.20 -11.17
CA SER A 48 8.18 2.83 -11.19
C SER A 48 7.66 1.98 -12.34
N GLY A 49 6.54 2.35 -12.96
CA GLY A 49 5.88 1.53 -13.99
C GLY A 49 4.96 0.43 -13.42
N GLU A 50 4.80 0.40 -12.10
CA GLU A 50 3.99 -0.64 -11.43
C GLU A 50 2.50 -0.31 -11.40
N LYS A 51 1.69 -1.37 -11.47
CA LYS A 51 0.23 -1.29 -11.33
C LYS A 51 -0.17 -1.73 -9.93
N ILE A 52 -0.06 -0.83 -8.96
CA ILE A 52 -0.50 -1.09 -7.59
C ILE A 52 -1.95 -0.61 -7.45
N ASN A 53 -2.82 -1.51 -7.04
CA ASN A 53 -4.25 -1.24 -6.82
C ASN A 53 -4.47 -0.77 -5.37
N PHE A 54 -5.60 -0.10 -5.15
CA PHE A 54 -6.13 0.14 -3.82
C PHE A 54 -7.56 -0.39 -3.73
N ILE A 55 -8.02 -0.67 -2.53
CA ILE A 55 -9.40 -1.12 -2.31
C ILE A 55 -10.26 0.03 -1.84
N GLY A 56 -11.50 0.03 -2.30
CA GLY A 56 -12.52 0.97 -1.86
C GLY A 56 -13.87 0.30 -1.70
N LYS A 57 -14.75 0.96 -0.95
CA LYS A 57 -16.14 0.51 -0.77
C LYS A 57 -16.82 0.42 -2.14
N ALA A 58 -17.52 -0.66 -2.42
CA ALA A 58 -18.18 -0.89 -3.70
C ALA A 58 -19.09 0.27 -4.16
N SER A 59 -19.73 0.97 -3.22
CA SER A 59 -20.56 2.15 -3.52
C SER A 59 -19.78 3.32 -4.16
N LEU A 60 -18.49 3.48 -3.89
CA LEU A 60 -17.66 4.53 -4.51
C LEU A 60 -17.49 4.32 -6.03
N PHE A 61 -17.60 3.07 -6.47
CA PHE A 61 -17.42 2.70 -7.88
C PHE A 61 -18.73 2.69 -8.68
N LYS A 62 -19.87 2.85 -8.00
CA LYS A 62 -21.20 2.98 -8.61
C LYS A 62 -21.62 4.44 -8.87
N GLY A 63 -20.94 5.40 -8.23
CA GLY A 63 -21.21 6.82 -8.38
C GLY A 63 -20.63 7.44 -9.67
N PRO A 64 -20.91 8.74 -9.93
CA PRO A 64 -20.51 9.41 -11.16
C PRO A 64 -18.97 9.46 -11.36
N PHE A 65 -18.19 9.38 -10.28
CA PHE A 65 -16.72 9.32 -10.33
C PHE A 65 -16.16 7.90 -10.27
N GLY A 66 -17.00 6.87 -10.36
CA GLY A 66 -16.58 5.46 -10.25
C GLY A 66 -15.54 5.05 -11.28
N TRP A 67 -15.65 5.58 -12.50
CA TRP A 67 -14.70 5.38 -13.58
C TRP A 67 -13.30 5.91 -13.23
N MET A 68 -13.23 7.08 -12.58
CA MET A 68 -11.97 7.70 -12.16
C MET A 68 -11.26 6.83 -11.09
N PHE A 69 -12.00 6.32 -10.10
CA PHE A 69 -11.42 5.43 -9.10
C PHE A 69 -10.88 4.13 -9.72
N LYS A 70 -11.60 3.57 -10.71
CA LYS A 70 -11.13 2.40 -11.46
C LYS A 70 -9.85 2.72 -12.26
N ALA A 71 -9.82 3.86 -12.97
CA ALA A 71 -8.66 4.30 -13.74
C ALA A 71 -7.42 4.54 -12.84
N LEU A 72 -7.64 4.98 -11.59
CA LEU A 72 -6.59 5.12 -10.58
C LEU A 72 -6.18 3.77 -9.95
N GLY A 73 -6.71 2.65 -10.42
CA GLY A 73 -6.37 1.32 -9.90
C GLY A 73 -7.22 0.89 -8.69
N GLY A 74 -8.35 1.56 -8.47
CA GLY A 74 -9.30 1.17 -7.42
C GLY A 74 -10.00 -0.14 -7.74
N THR A 75 -10.08 -1.03 -6.77
CA THR A 75 -10.81 -2.29 -6.83
C THR A 75 -11.96 -2.25 -5.83
N PRO A 76 -13.23 -2.40 -6.28
CA PRO A 76 -14.36 -2.48 -5.36
C PRO A 76 -14.29 -3.77 -4.55
N VAL A 77 -14.55 -3.66 -3.24
CA VAL A 77 -14.70 -4.82 -2.35
C VAL A 77 -16.11 -4.80 -1.79
N ASP A 78 -16.80 -5.91 -2.01
CA ASP A 78 -18.15 -6.15 -1.46
C ASP A 78 -18.02 -6.86 -0.12
N ARG A 79 -18.25 -6.09 0.95
CA ARG A 79 -18.18 -6.60 2.33
C ARG A 79 -19.41 -7.40 2.74
N SER A 80 -20.45 -7.46 1.90
CA SER A 80 -21.67 -8.19 2.22
C SER A 80 -21.56 -9.69 1.93
N LYS A 81 -20.61 -10.10 1.11
CA LYS A 81 -20.41 -11.49 0.66
C LYS A 81 -19.44 -12.30 1.50
N SER A 82 -18.67 -11.66 2.36
CA SER A 82 -17.66 -12.30 3.20
C SER A 82 -17.87 -11.94 4.67
N ASN A 83 -17.63 -12.88 5.55
CA ASN A 83 -17.76 -12.68 7.00
C ASN A 83 -16.84 -11.58 7.54
N ASN A 84 -15.75 -11.28 6.80
CA ASN A 84 -14.85 -10.19 7.13
C ASN A 84 -14.18 -9.59 5.88
N LEU A 85 -13.57 -8.42 6.05
CA LEU A 85 -12.90 -7.69 4.96
C LEU A 85 -11.65 -8.43 4.45
N VAL A 86 -10.96 -9.17 5.31
CA VAL A 86 -9.73 -9.91 4.94
C VAL A 86 -10.09 -10.98 3.92
N ASP A 87 -11.11 -11.79 4.19
CA ASP A 87 -11.54 -12.86 3.30
C ASP A 87 -11.99 -12.30 1.94
N ALA A 88 -12.76 -11.21 1.95
CA ALA A 88 -13.18 -10.55 0.71
C ALA A 88 -12.00 -10.08 -0.16
N ILE A 89 -10.89 -9.67 0.45
CA ILE A 89 -9.70 -9.25 -0.28
C ILE A 89 -8.89 -10.46 -0.75
N VAL A 90 -8.81 -11.51 0.06
CA VAL A 90 -8.18 -12.78 -0.35
C VAL A 90 -8.89 -13.36 -1.58
N ASP A 91 -10.23 -13.32 -1.61
CA ASP A 91 -11.01 -13.73 -2.79
C ASP A 91 -10.65 -12.91 -4.04
N VAL A 92 -10.42 -11.59 -3.88
CA VAL A 92 -9.94 -10.76 -4.99
C VAL A 92 -8.56 -11.22 -5.48
N PHE A 93 -7.62 -11.52 -4.58
CA PHE A 93 -6.32 -12.07 -4.94
C PHE A 93 -6.44 -13.39 -5.70
N ASN A 94 -7.33 -14.27 -5.25
CA ASN A 94 -7.53 -15.60 -5.84
C ASN A 94 -8.20 -15.53 -7.22
N SER A 95 -9.10 -14.57 -7.41
CA SER A 95 -9.85 -14.40 -8.67
C SER A 95 -9.08 -13.72 -9.79
N LYS A 96 -7.94 -13.08 -9.51
CA LYS A 96 -7.14 -12.34 -10.49
C LYS A 96 -5.82 -13.05 -10.77
N GLU A 97 -5.35 -12.99 -12.00
CA GLU A 97 -4.01 -13.47 -12.37
C GLU A 97 -2.93 -12.54 -11.83
N GLU A 98 -3.11 -11.23 -11.95
CA GLU A 98 -2.22 -10.21 -11.41
C GLU A 98 -2.99 -9.29 -10.46
N PHE A 99 -2.49 -9.13 -9.25
CA PHE A 99 -3.05 -8.19 -8.29
C PHE A 99 -2.00 -7.74 -7.27
N ARG A 100 -1.74 -6.46 -7.23
CA ARG A 100 -0.82 -5.82 -6.30
C ARG A 100 -1.60 -4.82 -5.48
N LEU A 101 -1.74 -5.07 -4.19
CA LEU A 101 -2.59 -4.27 -3.31
C LEU A 101 -1.75 -3.34 -2.44
N GLY A 102 -1.95 -2.02 -2.60
CA GLY A 102 -1.39 -1.01 -1.71
C GLY A 102 -2.38 -0.62 -0.62
N LEU A 103 -1.91 -0.56 0.61
CA LEU A 103 -2.68 -0.09 1.76
C LEU A 103 -1.77 0.50 2.86
N SER A 104 -2.37 1.26 3.79
CA SER A 104 -1.67 1.73 4.98
C SER A 104 -1.93 0.78 6.15
N PRO A 105 -0.89 0.32 6.86
CA PRO A 105 -1.05 -0.54 8.02
C PRO A 105 -1.70 0.20 9.22
N GLU A 106 -1.59 1.52 9.27
CA GLU A 106 -2.25 2.37 10.29
C GLU A 106 -3.76 2.38 10.12
N GLY A 107 -4.25 2.30 8.87
CA GLY A 107 -5.69 2.35 8.53
C GLY A 107 -6.36 3.68 8.83
N THR A 108 -5.60 4.71 9.16
CA THR A 108 -6.03 6.08 9.45
C THR A 108 -4.85 7.03 9.24
N ARG A 109 -5.12 8.34 9.22
CA ARG A 109 -4.08 9.40 9.17
C ARG A 109 -3.75 9.99 10.54
N LYS A 110 -4.40 9.48 11.59
CA LYS A 110 -4.12 9.87 12.98
C LYS A 110 -3.09 8.91 13.56
N LYS A 111 -2.33 9.37 14.54
CA LYS A 111 -1.41 8.52 15.31
C LYS A 111 -2.14 7.31 15.89
N VAL A 112 -1.53 6.16 15.76
CA VAL A 112 -2.03 4.89 16.31
C VAL A 112 -0.95 4.24 17.15
N GLU A 113 -1.34 3.63 18.25
CA GLU A 113 -0.41 2.87 19.10
C GLU A 113 -0.04 1.52 18.47
N LYS A 114 -0.95 0.95 17.69
CA LYS A 114 -0.77 -0.35 17.05
C LYS A 114 -1.30 -0.34 15.64
N TRP A 115 -0.55 -0.93 14.73
CA TRP A 115 -0.98 -1.15 13.36
C TRP A 115 -2.11 -2.18 13.29
N LYS A 116 -2.97 -2.02 12.30
CA LYS A 116 -3.97 -3.04 11.97
C LYS A 116 -3.29 -4.25 11.34
N THR A 117 -3.78 -5.42 11.68
CA THR A 117 -3.19 -6.69 11.26
C THR A 117 -3.77 -7.24 9.95
N GLY A 118 -4.75 -6.54 9.37
CA GLY A 118 -5.46 -6.99 8.17
C GLY A 118 -4.54 -7.29 6.98
N PHE A 119 -3.54 -6.45 6.72
CA PHE A 119 -2.59 -6.65 5.62
C PHE A 119 -1.81 -7.97 5.77
N TYR A 120 -1.45 -8.31 6.99
CA TYR A 120 -0.71 -9.53 7.32
C TYR A 120 -1.55 -10.78 7.02
N TYR A 121 -2.80 -10.80 7.47
CA TYR A 121 -3.69 -11.92 7.22
C TYR A 121 -4.13 -12.01 5.76
N ILE A 122 -4.24 -10.88 5.05
CA ILE A 122 -4.45 -10.88 3.59
C ILE A 122 -3.26 -11.54 2.89
N ALA A 123 -2.03 -11.16 3.22
CA ALA A 123 -0.84 -11.73 2.61
C ALA A 123 -0.72 -13.23 2.88
N LYS A 124 -0.95 -13.67 4.12
CA LYS A 124 -0.96 -15.09 4.48
C LYS A 124 -2.08 -15.86 3.78
N GLY A 125 -3.31 -15.35 3.81
CA GLY A 125 -4.46 -16.02 3.20
C GLY A 125 -4.36 -16.13 1.66
N ALA A 126 -3.75 -15.15 1.02
CA ALA A 126 -3.49 -15.16 -0.43
C ALA A 126 -2.16 -15.83 -0.81
N ASN A 127 -1.35 -16.24 0.15
CA ASN A 127 0.00 -16.81 -0.03
C ASN A 127 0.89 -15.91 -0.91
N VAL A 128 0.97 -14.64 -0.57
CA VAL A 128 1.74 -13.62 -1.30
C VAL A 128 2.68 -12.85 -0.37
N PRO A 129 3.81 -12.32 -0.86
CA PRO A 129 4.71 -11.53 -0.05
C PRO A 129 4.16 -10.13 0.26
N ILE A 130 4.75 -9.52 1.28
CA ILE A 130 4.57 -8.12 1.66
C ILE A 130 5.80 -7.34 1.17
N VAL A 131 5.55 -6.20 0.52
CA VAL A 131 6.56 -5.22 0.11
C VAL A 131 6.33 -3.95 0.93
N MET A 132 7.34 -3.48 1.62
CA MET A 132 7.26 -2.26 2.41
C MET A 132 7.67 -1.06 1.57
N ALA A 133 6.88 0.02 1.62
CA ALA A 133 7.15 1.26 0.92
C ALA A 133 7.09 2.43 1.91
N THR A 134 8.18 3.18 2.05
CA THR A 134 8.17 4.38 2.91
C THR A 134 7.61 5.58 2.17
N LEU A 135 6.93 6.47 2.90
CA LEU A 135 6.53 7.79 2.42
C LEU A 135 7.29 8.84 3.25
N ASP A 136 8.60 8.96 2.98
CA ASP A 136 9.49 9.82 3.75
C ASP A 136 9.47 11.26 3.20
N PHE A 137 8.66 12.11 3.81
CA PHE A 137 8.59 13.53 3.48
C PHE A 137 9.81 14.32 3.94
N GLY A 138 10.51 13.84 4.98
CA GLY A 138 11.73 14.47 5.47
C GLY A 138 12.86 14.40 4.43
N ARG A 139 13.02 13.24 3.81
CA ARG A 139 14.03 13.01 2.77
C ARG A 139 13.50 13.12 1.35
N LYS A 140 12.19 13.36 1.18
CA LYS A 140 11.47 13.30 -0.11
C LYS A 140 11.79 12.02 -0.87
N GLN A 141 11.58 10.87 -0.23
CA GLN A 141 11.86 9.58 -0.86
C GLN A 141 10.77 8.55 -0.57
N VAL A 142 10.58 7.67 -1.55
CA VAL A 142 9.87 6.40 -1.39
C VAL A 142 10.93 5.31 -1.46
N LYS A 143 11.17 4.63 -0.33
CA LYS A 143 12.06 3.47 -0.27
C LYS A 143 11.21 2.22 -0.33
N VAL A 144 11.57 1.28 -1.22
CA VAL A 144 10.87 0.01 -1.43
C VAL A 144 11.76 -1.12 -0.95
N SER A 145 11.19 -2.06 -0.17
CA SER A 145 11.90 -3.24 0.32
C SER A 145 11.92 -4.37 -0.70
N GLU A 146 12.78 -5.34 -0.46
CA GLU A 146 12.63 -6.67 -1.04
C GLU A 146 11.31 -7.31 -0.55
N PRO A 147 10.74 -8.26 -1.33
CA PRO A 147 9.56 -9.01 -0.92
C PRO A 147 9.82 -9.82 0.35
N TYR A 148 8.94 -9.70 1.32
CA TYR A 148 8.99 -10.42 2.59
C TYR A 148 7.80 -11.38 2.70
N TYR A 149 8.04 -12.65 2.84
CA TYR A 149 7.00 -13.65 3.06
C TYR A 149 6.68 -13.76 4.55
N PRO A 150 5.43 -13.50 4.99
CA PRO A 150 5.06 -13.63 6.38
C PRO A 150 5.31 -15.05 6.89
N THR A 151 5.88 -15.14 8.10
CA THR A 151 6.15 -16.41 8.77
C THR A 151 4.99 -16.82 9.67
N ASP A 152 5.19 -17.86 10.49
CA ASP A 152 4.24 -18.22 11.55
C ASP A 152 4.50 -17.46 12.86
N ASP A 153 5.63 -16.76 12.95
CA ASP A 153 5.98 -15.88 14.07
C ASP A 153 5.56 -14.43 13.76
N LYS A 154 4.33 -14.13 14.11
CA LYS A 154 3.75 -12.80 13.88
C LYS A 154 4.50 -11.68 14.60
N GLU A 155 5.01 -11.92 15.80
CA GLU A 155 5.72 -10.90 16.58
C GLU A 155 7.03 -10.54 15.92
N LYS A 156 7.77 -11.52 15.47
CA LYS A 156 9.00 -11.34 14.70
C LYS A 156 8.74 -10.61 13.38
N ASP A 157 7.67 -10.98 12.66
CA ASP A 157 7.29 -10.34 11.40
C ASP A 157 6.97 -8.85 11.62
N PHE A 158 6.18 -8.53 12.66
CA PHE A 158 5.85 -7.14 12.97
C PHE A 158 7.05 -6.34 13.47
N ALA A 159 7.96 -6.94 14.23
CA ALA A 159 9.23 -6.30 14.60
C ALA A 159 10.05 -5.95 13.35
N HIS A 160 10.13 -6.85 12.38
CA HIS A 160 10.78 -6.59 11.09
C HIS A 160 10.12 -5.43 10.33
N PHE A 161 8.78 -5.40 10.26
CA PHE A 161 8.07 -4.30 9.60
C PHE A 161 8.33 -2.97 10.30
N HIS A 162 8.21 -2.89 11.63
CA HIS A 162 8.45 -1.67 12.38
C HIS A 162 9.88 -1.15 12.21
N ALA A 163 10.88 -2.02 12.27
CA ALA A 163 12.29 -1.66 12.07
C ALA A 163 12.53 -1.01 10.68
N TYR A 164 11.82 -1.45 9.64
CA TYR A 164 11.97 -0.86 8.31
C TYR A 164 11.53 0.60 8.23
N TYR A 165 10.54 1.00 9.04
CA TYR A 165 10.01 2.38 9.05
C TYR A 165 10.63 3.24 10.15
N GLU A 166 11.59 2.73 10.90
CA GLU A 166 12.28 3.51 11.93
C GLU A 166 12.96 4.75 11.33
N GLY A 167 12.74 5.91 11.97
CA GLY A 167 13.28 7.19 11.53
C GLY A 167 12.67 7.79 10.26
N VAL A 168 11.63 7.18 9.69
CA VAL A 168 10.89 7.73 8.56
C VAL A 168 9.94 8.84 9.05
N LYS A 169 9.95 9.97 8.36
CA LYS A 169 9.12 11.13 8.74
C LYS A 169 7.96 11.32 7.75
N GLY A 170 6.74 11.19 8.24
CA GLY A 170 5.53 11.53 7.50
C GLY A 170 5.41 13.03 7.24
N LYS A 171 4.42 13.44 6.46
CA LYS A 171 4.12 14.87 6.21
C LYS A 171 3.78 15.60 7.51
N LYS A 172 3.14 14.92 8.45
CA LYS A 172 2.88 15.37 9.82
C LYS A 172 3.58 14.42 10.77
N PRO A 173 4.82 14.73 11.20
CA PRO A 173 5.62 13.80 12.00
C PRO A 173 4.96 13.39 13.32
N ASP A 174 4.18 14.28 13.93
CA ASP A 174 3.51 14.03 15.22
C ASP A 174 2.36 13.00 15.12
N GLN A 175 2.01 12.57 13.89
CA GLN A 175 0.94 11.61 13.63
C GLN A 175 1.47 10.19 13.30
N PHE A 176 2.79 9.97 13.46
CA PHE A 176 3.42 8.67 13.27
C PHE A 176 4.26 8.24 14.47
#